data_50a9c3f3409b9b7dccaf4204b8a64d59
#
_entry.id   50a9c3f3409b9b7dccaf4204b8a64d59
#
_cell.length_a   1.000
_cell.length_b   1.000
_cell.length_c   1.000
_cell.angle_alpha   90.00
_cell.angle_beta   90.00
_cell.angle_gamma   90.00
#
_symmetry.space_group_name_H-M   'P 1'
#
loop_
_entity.id
_entity.type
_entity.pdbx_description
1 polymer ?
#
loop_
_entity_poly.entity_id
_entity_poly.type
_entity_poly.pdbx_seq_one_letter_code
_entity_poly.pdbx_strand_id
1 'polypeptide(L)'
;MARLLWQVLEDPQVYKDLQNNPHSFRFKEGAVVMVSTIHRLPHVQLLKDHHGHLTITGPLANLMDAVAHSLNFTYKIVTPPDGTYGTRSANGSWSGMMGQVVRKEADVSLGPFAISWKRNQAVDFAHHYIFDYASMIKSKGLPEIDPWGFLFPLQPKVWAALLAGLLVAWLAILVLGHNPDGSRKVNRASDLFFQHLKIIFHQNLTIKVKRGSEMVLLGGWVVVAMMVMWSYTGNLVSLLAVRHIPQPLQTLRDVIQESNLKSVKSGDLRDIRDLVNVGRIKYEVSSDLFHVADTLVRDGDHTLATIKISLIKFISELSRKTGRCDFYIVRENLIHVSQCMVGQKGNPIVPAMSHRIRALVESGLYEYWLMNNIPFIENCRRSPSKITVMEPLALTNLWGMCVLLGVGHLLALLTFCLELCVVRCVSGRTSLTLAVFHGEDDDHDSW
;
A
#
# COMPACT_ATOMS: atom_id res chain seq x y z
N MET A 1 44.64 32.65 -10.99
CA MET A 1 43.75 32.12 -9.94
C MET A 1 42.36 32.66 -10.19
N ALA A 2 41.35 31.79 -10.28
CA ALA A 2 39.96 32.23 -10.48
C ALA A 2 39.51 32.98 -9.19
N ARG A 3 38.96 34.19 -9.38
CA ARG A 3 38.49 35.05 -8.28
C ARG A 3 37.06 34.60 -7.86
N LEU A 4 36.72 34.81 -6.59
CA LEU A 4 35.36 34.62 -6.11
C LEU A 4 34.38 35.55 -6.84
N LEU A 5 33.15 35.13 -7.06
CA LEU A 5 32.16 35.86 -7.85
C LEU A 5 32.00 37.31 -7.38
N TRP A 6 31.89 37.54 -6.05
CA TRP A 6 31.72 38.86 -5.48
C TRP A 6 32.91 39.80 -5.81
N GLN A 7 34.16 39.27 -5.85
CA GLN A 7 35.37 40.04 -6.24
C GLN A 7 35.32 40.42 -7.74
N VAL A 8 34.79 39.56 -8.57
CA VAL A 8 34.64 39.82 -10.02
C VAL A 8 33.53 40.83 -10.28
N LEU A 9 32.49 40.84 -9.47
CA LEU A 9 31.36 41.79 -9.57
C LEU A 9 31.69 43.17 -8.95
N GLU A 10 32.78 43.35 -8.24
CA GLU A 10 33.30 44.68 -7.84
C GLU A 10 33.78 45.50 -9.03
N ASP A 11 34.13 44.87 -10.18
CA ASP A 11 34.43 45.57 -11.41
C ASP A 11 33.10 46.15 -12.02
N PRO A 12 33.00 47.48 -12.07
CA PRO A 12 31.75 48.11 -12.56
C PRO A 12 31.44 47.80 -14.03
N GLN A 13 32.45 47.45 -14.82
CA GLN A 13 32.27 47.14 -16.21
C GLN A 13 31.70 45.74 -16.39
N VAL A 14 32.23 44.78 -15.64
CA VAL A 14 31.72 43.37 -15.65
C VAL A 14 30.29 43.36 -15.11
N TYR A 15 30.01 44.12 -14.03
CA TYR A 15 28.66 44.22 -13.46
C TYR A 15 27.65 44.80 -14.45
N LYS A 16 27.98 45.90 -15.15
CA LYS A 16 27.13 46.52 -16.19
C LYS A 16 26.93 45.59 -17.38
N ASP A 17 27.98 44.93 -17.85
CA ASP A 17 27.91 44.04 -19.00
C ASP A 17 27.00 42.83 -18.66
N LEU A 18 27.11 42.27 -17.45
CA LEU A 18 26.28 41.18 -16.98
C LEU A 18 24.81 41.59 -16.83
N GLN A 19 24.57 42.81 -16.33
CA GLN A 19 23.23 43.36 -16.15
C GLN A 19 22.55 43.72 -17.47
N ASN A 20 23.29 44.34 -18.40
CA ASN A 20 22.74 44.83 -19.67
C ASN A 20 22.60 43.74 -20.71
N ASN A 21 23.51 42.76 -20.73
CA ASN A 21 23.57 41.69 -21.74
C ASN A 21 23.58 40.29 -21.13
N PRO A 22 22.63 39.91 -20.28
CA PRO A 22 22.61 38.60 -19.60
C PRO A 22 22.59 37.43 -20.60
N HIS A 23 22.10 37.65 -21.84
CA HIS A 23 21.95 36.62 -22.84
C HIS A 23 23.27 36.21 -23.50
N SER A 24 24.18 37.15 -23.71
CA SER A 24 25.47 36.93 -24.39
C SER A 24 26.66 36.93 -23.42
N PHE A 25 26.47 37.28 -22.18
CA PHE A 25 27.53 37.42 -21.19
C PHE A 25 28.28 36.09 -20.97
N ARG A 26 29.62 36.23 -20.85
CA ARG A 26 30.53 35.15 -20.46
C ARG A 26 31.71 35.76 -19.71
N PHE A 27 32.12 35.17 -18.59
CA PHE A 27 33.26 35.64 -17.81
C PHE A 27 34.57 35.44 -18.62
N LYS A 28 35.33 36.51 -18.81
CA LYS A 28 36.58 36.46 -19.59
C LYS A 28 37.69 35.65 -18.89
N GLU A 29 37.87 35.87 -17.58
CA GLU A 29 38.93 35.24 -16.80
C GLU A 29 38.42 34.05 -15.96
N GLY A 30 37.12 33.71 -16.05
CA GLY A 30 36.45 32.77 -15.17
C GLY A 30 36.13 33.37 -13.79
N ALA A 31 35.20 32.78 -13.14
CA ALA A 31 34.79 33.14 -11.76
C ALA A 31 34.56 31.88 -10.93
N VAL A 32 34.59 31.99 -9.60
CA VAL A 32 34.22 30.91 -8.68
C VAL A 32 32.91 31.28 -8.01
N VAL A 33 31.87 30.49 -8.23
CA VAL A 33 30.53 30.66 -7.67
C VAL A 33 30.35 29.73 -6.46
N MET A 34 29.90 30.26 -5.33
CA MET A 34 29.58 29.45 -4.16
C MET A 34 28.15 28.91 -4.26
N VAL A 35 27.99 27.59 -4.32
CA VAL A 35 26.72 26.91 -4.54
C VAL A 35 26.30 26.16 -3.30
N SER A 36 25.20 26.57 -2.69
CA SER A 36 24.59 25.85 -1.59
C SER A 36 23.69 24.73 -2.10
N THR A 37 23.84 23.51 -1.56
CA THR A 37 22.96 22.39 -1.90
C THR A 37 22.85 21.38 -0.79
N ILE A 38 21.83 20.52 -0.87
CA ILE A 38 21.62 19.38 0.02
C ILE A 38 21.34 18.12 -0.80
N HIS A 39 21.54 16.95 -0.18
CA HIS A 39 21.16 15.68 -0.79
C HIS A 39 19.64 15.60 -0.99
N ARG A 40 19.18 15.54 -2.25
CA ARG A 40 17.73 15.47 -2.57
C ARG A 40 17.45 14.71 -3.86
N LEU A 41 17.21 13.41 -3.73
CA LEU A 41 16.81 12.58 -4.85
C LEU A 41 15.40 12.96 -5.36
N PRO A 42 15.16 12.87 -6.67
CA PRO A 42 16.07 12.46 -7.75
C PRO A 42 16.93 13.58 -8.33
N HIS A 43 16.86 14.81 -7.83
CA HIS A 43 17.44 16.01 -8.43
C HIS A 43 18.94 16.15 -8.19
N VAL A 44 19.39 15.97 -6.93
CA VAL A 44 20.77 16.11 -6.50
C VAL A 44 21.17 14.96 -5.60
N GLN A 45 22.27 14.31 -5.91
CA GLN A 45 22.96 13.39 -5.04
C GLN A 45 24.29 14.04 -4.60
N LEU A 46 24.44 14.24 -3.31
CA LEU A 46 25.65 14.76 -2.72
C LEU A 46 26.59 13.60 -2.39
N LEU A 47 27.82 13.69 -2.88
CA LEU A 47 28.88 12.73 -2.62
C LEU A 47 30.02 13.42 -1.87
N LYS A 48 30.62 12.71 -0.94
CA LYS A 48 31.80 13.17 -0.22
C LYS A 48 32.96 12.27 -0.59
N ASP A 49 34.01 12.87 -1.14
CA ASP A 49 35.24 12.16 -1.49
C ASP A 49 36.06 11.80 -0.23
N HIS A 50 37.00 10.87 -0.36
CA HIS A 50 37.91 10.44 0.72
C HIS A 50 38.69 11.59 1.33
N HIS A 51 38.93 12.68 0.60
CA HIS A 51 39.57 13.90 1.07
C HIS A 51 38.62 14.94 1.69
N GLY A 52 37.34 14.59 1.83
CA GLY A 52 36.31 15.48 2.39
C GLY A 52 35.73 16.51 1.41
N HIS A 53 36.13 16.50 0.15
CA HIS A 53 35.58 17.38 -0.86
C HIS A 53 34.14 16.94 -1.22
N LEU A 54 33.25 17.93 -1.28
CA LEU A 54 31.86 17.73 -1.68
C LEU A 54 31.72 17.83 -3.19
N THR A 55 31.15 16.81 -3.79
CA THR A 55 30.78 16.75 -5.21
C THR A 55 29.29 16.44 -5.35
N ILE A 56 28.72 16.85 -6.45
CA ILE A 56 27.31 16.62 -6.77
C ILE A 56 27.18 15.80 -8.02
N THR A 57 26.14 14.95 -8.06
CA THR A 57 25.72 14.22 -9.24
C THR A 57 24.20 14.29 -9.39
N GLY A 58 23.70 13.94 -10.57
CA GLY A 58 22.29 13.94 -10.87
C GLY A 58 21.86 15.07 -11.83
N PRO A 59 20.56 15.15 -12.15
CA PRO A 59 20.04 16.07 -13.17
C PRO A 59 20.38 17.55 -12.92
N LEU A 60 20.32 18.01 -11.68
CA LEU A 60 20.68 19.39 -11.35
C LEU A 60 22.19 19.63 -11.38
N ALA A 61 23.02 18.62 -11.14
CA ALA A 61 24.45 18.72 -11.34
C ALA A 61 24.78 18.92 -12.83
N ASN A 62 24.21 18.11 -13.71
CA ASN A 62 24.36 18.24 -15.14
C ASN A 62 23.87 19.61 -15.66
N LEU A 63 22.76 20.11 -15.12
CA LEU A 63 22.24 21.44 -15.41
C LEU A 63 23.24 22.51 -14.99
N MET A 64 23.78 22.40 -13.78
CA MET A 64 24.75 23.37 -13.24
C MET A 64 26.08 23.35 -14.02
N ASP A 65 26.57 22.16 -14.40
CA ASP A 65 27.76 22.00 -15.23
C ASP A 65 27.60 22.66 -16.60
N ALA A 66 26.47 22.45 -17.26
CA ALA A 66 26.17 23.06 -18.54
C ALA A 66 26.08 24.60 -18.44
N VAL A 67 25.47 25.13 -17.37
CA VAL A 67 25.37 26.57 -17.13
C VAL A 67 26.79 27.14 -16.81
N ALA A 68 27.55 26.46 -15.97
CA ALA A 68 28.92 26.88 -15.62
C ALA A 68 29.85 26.91 -16.84
N HIS A 69 29.79 25.92 -17.71
CA HIS A 69 30.53 25.89 -18.94
C HIS A 69 30.11 27.03 -19.90
N SER A 70 28.82 27.27 -20.03
CA SER A 70 28.30 28.33 -20.90
C SER A 70 28.70 29.73 -20.46
N LEU A 71 28.68 30.00 -19.16
CA LEU A 71 29.03 31.30 -18.57
C LEU A 71 30.53 31.42 -18.24
N ASN A 72 31.31 30.35 -18.38
CA ASN A 72 32.77 30.27 -18.06
C ASN A 72 33.04 30.56 -16.57
N PHE A 73 32.37 29.83 -15.68
CA PHE A 73 32.70 29.85 -14.25
C PHE A 73 32.93 28.44 -13.71
N THR A 74 33.59 28.36 -12.57
CA THR A 74 33.68 27.14 -11.76
C THR A 74 32.87 27.35 -10.48
N TYR A 75 32.49 26.27 -9.79
CA TYR A 75 31.72 26.38 -8.58
C TYR A 75 32.27 25.52 -7.43
N LYS A 76 32.03 25.97 -6.20
CA LYS A 76 32.33 25.24 -4.99
C LYS A 76 31.04 24.95 -4.24
N ILE A 77 30.91 23.70 -3.76
CA ILE A 77 29.73 23.25 -3.02
C ILE A 77 29.88 23.56 -1.54
N VAL A 78 28.84 24.15 -0.97
CA VAL A 78 28.65 24.33 0.47
C VAL A 78 27.32 23.71 0.88
N THR A 79 27.23 23.23 2.10
CA THR A 79 26.01 22.63 2.65
C THR A 79 25.59 23.39 3.90
N PRO A 80 24.28 23.63 4.09
CA PRO A 80 23.82 24.22 5.32
C PRO A 80 23.93 23.23 6.48
N PRO A 81 24.30 23.69 7.70
CA PRO A 81 24.48 22.81 8.86
C PRO A 81 23.24 22.03 9.26
N ASP A 82 22.05 22.62 9.03
CA ASP A 82 20.75 22.04 9.36
C ASP A 82 20.19 21.11 8.28
N GLY A 83 20.87 20.97 7.12
CA GLY A 83 20.47 20.10 6.01
C GLY A 83 19.10 20.43 5.42
N THR A 84 18.59 21.65 5.59
CA THR A 84 17.23 22.03 5.17
C THR A 84 17.23 23.04 4.03
N TYR A 85 16.07 23.17 3.34
CA TYR A 85 15.86 24.23 2.35
C TYR A 85 15.84 25.62 2.98
N GLY A 86 15.39 25.69 4.20
CA GLY A 86 15.26 26.92 4.98
C GLY A 86 13.83 27.41 5.12
N THR A 87 13.55 27.85 6.35
CA THR A 87 12.28 28.46 6.76
C THR A 87 12.57 29.84 7.36
N ARG A 88 11.58 30.72 7.29
CA ARG A 88 11.67 32.05 7.93
C ARG A 88 11.29 31.92 9.40
N SER A 89 12.20 32.27 10.29
CA SER A 89 11.97 32.33 11.73
C SER A 89 11.09 33.53 12.12
N ALA A 90 10.58 33.55 13.35
CA ALA A 90 9.76 34.64 13.87
C ALA A 90 10.49 35.98 13.90
N ASN A 91 11.81 35.96 14.08
CA ASN A 91 12.68 37.15 14.03
C ASN A 91 13.01 37.64 12.61
N GLY A 92 12.44 37.03 11.57
CA GLY A 92 12.65 37.39 10.17
C GLY A 92 13.86 36.76 9.50
N SER A 93 14.76 36.07 10.24
CA SER A 93 15.92 35.39 9.68
C SER A 93 15.53 34.12 8.93
N TRP A 94 16.37 33.68 7.97
CA TRP A 94 16.18 32.46 7.21
C TRP A 94 17.19 31.40 7.67
N SER A 95 16.73 30.16 7.81
CA SER A 95 17.56 28.97 8.05
C SER A 95 17.94 28.27 6.73
N GLY A 96 18.70 27.20 6.81
CA GLY A 96 18.99 26.33 5.67
C GLY A 96 19.72 26.97 4.51
N MET A 97 19.54 26.40 3.33
CA MET A 97 20.09 26.93 2.06
C MET A 97 19.62 28.35 1.78
N MET A 98 18.35 28.66 2.06
CA MET A 98 17.84 30.04 1.93
C MET A 98 18.62 31.02 2.80
N GLY A 99 18.91 30.62 4.04
CA GLY A 99 19.70 31.42 4.97
C GLY A 99 21.10 31.69 4.47
N GLN A 100 21.77 30.72 3.89
CA GLN A 100 23.13 30.89 3.32
C GLN A 100 23.15 31.89 2.17
N VAL A 101 22.13 31.85 1.28
CA VAL A 101 22.00 32.85 0.19
C VAL A 101 21.71 34.25 0.72
N VAL A 102 20.79 34.36 1.68
CA VAL A 102 20.42 35.66 2.27
C VAL A 102 21.59 36.29 3.05
N ARG A 103 22.38 35.49 3.76
CA ARG A 103 23.59 35.94 4.46
C ARG A 103 24.82 36.08 3.58
N LYS A 104 24.68 35.85 2.26
CA LYS A 104 25.76 35.91 1.26
C LYS A 104 26.90 34.90 1.50
N GLU A 105 26.64 33.83 2.21
CA GLU A 105 27.54 32.67 2.37
C GLU A 105 27.60 31.81 1.11
N ALA A 106 26.53 31.85 0.31
CA ALA A 106 26.46 31.27 -1.02
C ALA A 106 25.88 32.27 -2.02
N ASP A 107 26.35 32.20 -3.26
CA ASP A 107 25.85 33.07 -4.34
C ASP A 107 24.51 32.57 -4.88
N VAL A 108 24.40 31.23 -5.03
CA VAL A 108 23.19 30.55 -5.51
C VAL A 108 22.92 29.30 -4.69
N SER A 109 21.68 28.87 -4.66
CA SER A 109 21.26 27.59 -4.10
C SER A 109 20.70 26.69 -5.18
N LEU A 110 21.27 25.47 -5.26
CA LEU A 110 20.93 24.45 -6.21
C LEU A 110 20.03 23.43 -5.54
N GLY A 111 18.73 23.48 -5.86
CA GLY A 111 17.73 22.56 -5.31
C GLY A 111 16.34 22.84 -5.83
N PRO A 112 15.38 21.95 -5.64
CA PRO A 112 14.00 22.12 -6.07
C PRO A 112 13.23 23.08 -5.14
N PHE A 113 13.49 24.39 -5.31
CA PHE A 113 12.77 25.40 -4.57
C PHE A 113 11.42 25.72 -5.22
N ALA A 114 10.35 25.55 -4.47
CA ALA A 114 9.04 26.07 -4.85
C ALA A 114 9.01 27.60 -4.78
N ILE A 115 8.49 28.22 -5.80
CA ILE A 115 8.28 29.69 -5.83
C ILE A 115 7.21 30.05 -4.80
N SER A 116 7.51 31.00 -3.93
CA SER A 116 6.52 31.56 -3.02
C SER A 116 6.76 33.05 -2.79
N TRP A 117 5.70 33.80 -2.50
CA TRP A 117 5.78 35.21 -2.23
C TRP A 117 6.80 35.58 -1.14
N LYS A 118 6.77 34.83 -0.02
CA LYS A 118 7.68 35.05 1.11
C LYS A 118 9.15 34.86 0.71
N ARG A 119 9.46 33.85 -0.12
CA ARG A 119 10.82 33.61 -0.61
C ARG A 119 11.25 34.65 -1.62
N ASN A 120 10.36 35.08 -2.52
CA ASN A 120 10.67 36.09 -3.53
C ASN A 120 11.05 37.46 -2.95
N GLN A 121 10.61 37.75 -1.71
CA GLN A 121 11.07 38.95 -1.01
C GLN A 121 12.54 38.90 -0.59
N ALA A 122 13.08 37.70 -0.35
CA ALA A 122 14.42 37.52 0.20
C ALA A 122 15.48 37.11 -0.84
N VAL A 123 15.08 36.46 -1.91
CA VAL A 123 15.97 35.93 -2.96
C VAL A 123 15.37 36.15 -4.35
N ASP A 124 16.20 36.02 -5.39
CA ASP A 124 15.74 35.97 -6.77
C ASP A 124 15.68 34.54 -7.25
N PHE A 125 14.62 34.22 -8.01
CA PHE A 125 14.44 32.92 -8.62
C PHE A 125 15.01 32.92 -10.03
N ALA A 126 15.79 31.89 -10.35
CA ALA A 126 16.15 31.60 -11.73
C ALA A 126 14.95 31.00 -12.48
N HIS A 127 15.09 30.81 -13.80
CA HIS A 127 14.05 30.14 -14.58
C HIS A 127 13.71 28.76 -14.01
N HIS A 128 12.43 28.41 -13.98
CA HIS A 128 12.03 27.06 -13.56
C HIS A 128 12.61 26.01 -14.49
N TYR A 129 13.08 24.92 -13.92
CA TYR A 129 13.62 23.80 -14.69
C TYR A 129 12.65 22.61 -14.79
N ILE A 130 11.61 22.58 -13.96
CA ILE A 130 10.52 21.58 -14.03
C ILE A 130 9.25 22.13 -13.42
N PHE A 131 8.12 21.72 -14.01
CA PHE A 131 6.80 21.81 -13.38
C PHE A 131 6.46 20.44 -12.80
N ASP A 132 6.15 20.38 -11.54
CA ASP A 132 5.75 19.16 -10.85
C ASP A 132 4.49 19.40 -10.04
N TYR A 133 3.94 18.35 -9.48
CA TYR A 133 2.73 18.39 -8.69
C TYR A 133 3.01 17.86 -7.30
N ALA A 134 2.36 18.42 -6.28
CA ALA A 134 2.19 17.74 -5.04
C ALA A 134 1.16 16.62 -5.21
N SER A 135 1.45 15.44 -4.75
CA SER A 135 0.56 14.29 -4.81
C SER A 135 0.68 13.47 -3.52
N MET A 136 -0.15 12.47 -3.38
CA MET A 136 -0.18 11.61 -2.21
C MET A 136 0.16 10.17 -2.59
N ILE A 137 0.82 9.47 -1.66
CA ILE A 137 1.09 8.03 -1.75
C ILE A 137 0.34 7.32 -0.63
N LYS A 138 -0.26 6.19 -0.96
CA LYS A 138 -0.88 5.26 -0.01
C LYS A 138 -0.41 3.84 -0.27
N SER A 139 -0.39 3.03 0.77
CA SER A 139 -0.20 1.59 0.67
C SER A 139 -1.38 0.94 -0.04
N LYS A 140 -1.10 -0.10 -0.82
CA LYS A 140 -2.15 -0.99 -1.37
C LYS A 140 -2.83 -1.84 -0.28
N GLY A 141 -2.37 -1.73 0.96
CA GLY A 141 -2.79 -2.55 2.07
C GLY A 141 -2.08 -3.90 2.09
N LEU A 142 -1.95 -4.47 3.27
CA LEU A 142 -1.63 -5.89 3.39
C LEU A 142 -2.87 -6.66 2.95
N PRO A 143 -2.73 -7.80 2.25
CA PRO A 143 -3.87 -8.64 1.92
C PRO A 143 -4.55 -9.03 3.24
N GLU A 144 -5.79 -8.61 3.43
CA GLU A 144 -6.60 -9.08 4.54
C GLU A 144 -6.76 -10.59 4.39
N ILE A 145 -6.13 -11.33 5.29
CA ILE A 145 -6.24 -12.78 5.37
C ILE A 145 -7.57 -13.05 6.06
N ASP A 146 -8.59 -13.37 5.27
CA ASP A 146 -9.86 -13.81 5.82
C ASP A 146 -9.89 -15.34 5.88
N PRO A 147 -9.76 -15.92 7.10
CA PRO A 147 -9.75 -17.38 7.28
C PRO A 147 -11.09 -18.03 6.92
N TRP A 148 -12.16 -17.23 6.83
CA TRP A 148 -13.53 -17.67 6.51
C TRP A 148 -13.90 -17.42 5.05
N GLY A 149 -12.96 -17.00 4.22
CA GLY A 149 -13.17 -16.70 2.80
C GLY A 149 -13.84 -17.82 2.00
N PHE A 150 -13.73 -19.08 2.44
CA PHE A 150 -14.42 -20.21 1.84
C PHE A 150 -15.95 -20.23 2.09
N LEU A 151 -16.47 -19.46 3.05
CA LEU A 151 -17.91 -19.33 3.29
C LEU A 151 -18.57 -18.27 2.40
N PHE A 152 -17.82 -17.29 1.89
CA PHE A 152 -18.35 -16.17 1.11
C PHE A 152 -18.79 -16.44 -0.33
N PRO A 153 -18.38 -17.56 -1.01
CA PRO A 153 -18.87 -17.84 -2.35
C PRO A 153 -20.39 -17.89 -2.45
N LEU A 154 -21.08 -18.24 -1.36
CA LEU A 154 -22.53 -18.24 -1.27
C LEU A 154 -23.00 -17.29 -0.16
N GLN A 155 -24.06 -16.55 -0.45
CA GLN A 155 -24.69 -15.70 0.57
C GLN A 155 -25.29 -16.55 1.70
N PRO A 156 -25.38 -16.03 2.95
CA PRO A 156 -25.96 -16.75 4.08
C PRO A 156 -27.39 -17.29 3.82
N LYS A 157 -28.18 -16.57 2.99
CA LYS A 157 -29.52 -17.01 2.57
C LYS A 157 -29.48 -18.27 1.73
N VAL A 158 -28.44 -18.44 0.89
CA VAL A 158 -28.27 -19.64 0.04
C VAL A 158 -27.85 -20.82 0.89
N TRP A 159 -26.98 -20.64 1.86
CA TRP A 159 -26.63 -21.67 2.86
C TRP A 159 -27.86 -22.14 3.63
N ALA A 160 -28.69 -21.20 4.11
CA ALA A 160 -29.95 -21.52 4.80
C ALA A 160 -30.92 -22.27 3.88
N ALA A 161 -31.06 -21.85 2.62
CA ALA A 161 -31.91 -22.54 1.64
C ALA A 161 -31.41 -23.96 1.31
N LEU A 162 -30.09 -24.17 1.22
CA LEU A 162 -29.49 -25.49 1.00
C LEU A 162 -29.79 -26.44 2.18
N LEU A 163 -29.61 -25.96 3.42
CA LEU A 163 -29.95 -26.75 4.62
C LEU A 163 -31.45 -27.03 4.73
N ALA A 164 -32.30 -26.06 4.45
CA ALA A 164 -33.75 -26.26 4.41
C ALA A 164 -34.18 -27.25 3.32
N GLY A 165 -33.59 -27.17 2.12
CA GLY A 165 -33.79 -28.11 1.03
C GLY A 165 -33.35 -29.53 1.40
N LEU A 166 -32.22 -29.70 2.05
CA LEU A 166 -31.76 -30.97 2.59
C LEU A 166 -32.77 -31.60 3.53
N LEU A 167 -33.29 -30.82 4.49
CA LEU A 167 -34.29 -31.28 5.44
C LEU A 167 -35.62 -31.65 4.76
N VAL A 168 -36.07 -30.84 3.83
CA VAL A 168 -37.31 -31.10 3.08
C VAL A 168 -37.18 -32.38 2.23
N ALA A 169 -36.09 -32.55 1.50
CA ALA A 169 -35.82 -33.74 0.70
C ALA A 169 -35.76 -34.99 1.58
N TRP A 170 -35.06 -34.91 2.71
CA TRP A 170 -34.99 -36.01 3.69
C TRP A 170 -36.36 -36.38 4.26
N LEU A 171 -37.18 -35.41 4.72
CA LEU A 171 -38.52 -35.62 5.24
C LEU A 171 -39.46 -36.19 4.18
N ALA A 172 -39.38 -35.68 2.95
CA ALA A 172 -40.21 -36.18 1.84
C ALA A 172 -39.95 -37.66 1.56
N ILE A 173 -38.71 -38.11 1.52
CA ILE A 173 -38.38 -39.52 1.32
C ILE A 173 -38.77 -40.38 2.53
N LEU A 174 -38.68 -39.86 3.77
CA LEU A 174 -39.18 -40.55 4.94
C LEU A 174 -40.68 -40.80 4.90
N VAL A 175 -41.43 -39.81 4.44
CA VAL A 175 -42.92 -39.92 4.31
C VAL A 175 -43.29 -40.87 3.18
N LEU A 176 -42.69 -40.74 2.00
CA LEU A 176 -42.94 -41.60 0.83
C LEU A 176 -42.47 -43.05 1.03
N GLY A 177 -41.39 -43.23 1.78
CA GLY A 177 -40.82 -44.55 2.06
C GLY A 177 -41.39 -45.28 3.30
N HIS A 178 -42.52 -44.75 3.85
CA HIS A 178 -43.14 -45.32 5.04
C HIS A 178 -43.79 -46.69 4.69
N ASN A 179 -43.18 -47.80 5.18
CA ASN A 179 -43.76 -49.13 5.18
C ASN A 179 -44.41 -49.41 6.55
N PRO A 180 -45.59 -50.02 6.61
CA PRO A 180 -46.34 -50.27 7.89
C PRO A 180 -45.67 -51.27 8.84
N ASP A 181 -44.63 -52.04 8.38
CA ASP A 181 -43.89 -53.00 9.23
C ASP A 181 -42.90 -52.29 10.16
N GLY A 182 -43.29 -52.18 11.37
CA GLY A 182 -42.83 -51.25 12.42
C GLY A 182 -41.41 -51.41 13.03
N SER A 183 -40.55 -52.29 12.53
CA SER A 183 -39.27 -52.53 13.17
C SER A 183 -38.07 -51.96 12.33
N ARG A 184 -37.35 -51.00 12.85
CA ARG A 184 -36.11 -50.31 12.37
C ARG A 184 -36.32 -48.90 11.77
N LYS A 185 -37.22 -48.09 12.36
CA LYS A 185 -37.46 -46.69 11.84
C LYS A 185 -36.28 -45.76 12.04
N VAL A 186 -35.55 -45.84 13.16
CA VAL A 186 -34.52 -44.84 13.53
C VAL A 186 -33.25 -45.02 12.71
N ASN A 187 -32.77 -46.25 12.52
CA ASN A 187 -31.54 -46.50 11.71
C ASN A 187 -31.73 -46.18 10.23
N ARG A 188 -32.94 -46.34 9.68
CA ARG A 188 -33.24 -45.97 8.30
C ARG A 188 -33.35 -44.45 8.09
N ALA A 189 -33.83 -43.70 9.07
CA ALA A 189 -33.91 -42.26 8.99
C ALA A 189 -32.55 -41.59 8.98
N SER A 190 -31.63 -42.04 9.85
CA SER A 190 -30.25 -41.52 9.89
C SER A 190 -29.49 -41.88 8.61
N ASP A 191 -29.60 -43.11 8.14
CA ASP A 191 -28.96 -43.54 6.88
C ASP A 191 -29.42 -42.69 5.70
N LEU A 192 -30.72 -42.44 5.58
CA LEU A 192 -31.26 -41.59 4.52
C LEU A 192 -30.74 -40.14 4.61
N PHE A 193 -30.67 -39.57 5.82
CA PHE A 193 -30.09 -38.25 6.01
C PHE A 193 -28.66 -38.16 5.52
N PHE A 194 -27.80 -39.11 5.95
CA PHE A 194 -26.41 -39.15 5.51
C PHE A 194 -26.26 -39.38 4.01
N GLN A 195 -27.16 -40.14 3.38
CA GLN A 195 -27.14 -40.33 1.93
C GLN A 195 -27.47 -39.03 1.17
N HIS A 196 -28.43 -38.20 1.64
CA HIS A 196 -28.70 -36.89 1.04
C HIS A 196 -27.54 -35.93 1.25
N LEU A 197 -26.86 -36.01 2.40
CA LEU A 197 -25.65 -35.23 2.67
C LEU A 197 -24.49 -35.64 1.74
N LYS A 198 -24.32 -36.93 1.47
CA LYS A 198 -23.31 -37.46 0.53
C LYS A 198 -23.45 -36.89 -0.87
N ILE A 199 -24.67 -36.58 -1.33
CA ILE A 199 -24.92 -35.97 -2.64
C ILE A 199 -24.27 -34.58 -2.72
N ILE A 200 -24.39 -33.78 -1.66
CA ILE A 200 -23.76 -32.44 -1.58
C ILE A 200 -22.24 -32.58 -1.71
N PHE A 201 -21.63 -33.61 -1.10
CA PHE A 201 -20.19 -33.86 -1.14
C PHE A 201 -19.71 -34.70 -2.35
N HIS A 202 -20.58 -34.87 -3.39
CA HIS A 202 -20.27 -35.66 -4.59
C HIS A 202 -19.77 -37.09 -4.28
N GLN A 203 -20.30 -37.72 -3.21
CA GLN A 203 -19.95 -39.09 -2.85
C GLN A 203 -20.95 -40.10 -3.48
N ASN A 204 -20.49 -41.33 -3.68
CA ASN A 204 -21.31 -42.42 -4.25
C ASN A 204 -22.50 -42.75 -3.35
N LEU A 205 -23.66 -42.90 -3.98
CA LEU A 205 -24.91 -43.32 -3.33
C LEU A 205 -24.95 -44.85 -3.19
N THR A 206 -25.32 -45.32 -2.01
CA THR A 206 -25.52 -46.76 -1.74
C THR A 206 -26.97 -47.15 -1.54
N ILE A 207 -27.91 -46.20 -1.79
CA ILE A 207 -29.37 -46.44 -1.62
C ILE A 207 -29.91 -47.33 -2.74
N LYS A 208 -30.62 -48.38 -2.38
CA LYS A 208 -31.48 -49.15 -3.30
C LYS A 208 -32.88 -48.54 -3.32
N VAL A 209 -33.12 -47.67 -4.28
CA VAL A 209 -34.46 -47.02 -4.48
C VAL A 209 -35.36 -48.02 -5.15
N LYS A 210 -36.56 -48.26 -4.60
CA LYS A 210 -37.51 -49.27 -5.13
C LYS A 210 -38.70 -48.60 -5.82
N ARG A 211 -39.07 -47.34 -5.48
CA ARG A 211 -40.26 -46.66 -6.01
C ARG A 211 -39.85 -45.56 -6.99
N GLY A 212 -40.59 -45.40 -8.08
CA GLY A 212 -40.36 -44.34 -9.08
C GLY A 212 -40.48 -42.91 -8.50
N SER A 213 -41.39 -42.68 -7.55
CA SER A 213 -41.50 -41.36 -6.86
C SER A 213 -40.26 -41.00 -6.05
N GLU A 214 -39.66 -41.98 -5.38
CA GLU A 214 -38.40 -41.77 -4.63
C GLU A 214 -37.25 -41.46 -5.62
N MET A 215 -37.22 -42.10 -6.80
CA MET A 215 -36.21 -41.82 -7.84
C MET A 215 -36.31 -40.40 -8.37
N VAL A 216 -37.50 -39.92 -8.66
CA VAL A 216 -37.72 -38.56 -9.16
C VAL A 216 -37.32 -37.51 -8.13
N LEU A 217 -37.64 -37.73 -6.87
CA LEU A 217 -37.33 -36.82 -5.77
C LEU A 217 -35.81 -36.79 -5.52
N LEU A 218 -35.16 -37.96 -5.48
CA LEU A 218 -33.68 -38.06 -5.35
C LEU A 218 -32.99 -37.45 -6.56
N GLY A 219 -33.46 -37.71 -7.79
CA GLY A 219 -32.91 -37.10 -9.00
C GLY A 219 -33.03 -35.57 -9.02
N GLY A 220 -34.16 -35.03 -8.59
CA GLY A 220 -34.33 -33.59 -8.41
C GLY A 220 -33.36 -32.99 -7.41
N TRP A 221 -33.15 -33.66 -6.27
CA TRP A 221 -32.16 -33.24 -5.26
C TRP A 221 -30.74 -33.27 -5.80
N VAL A 222 -30.36 -34.31 -6.55
CA VAL A 222 -29.03 -34.41 -7.20
C VAL A 222 -28.79 -33.24 -8.14
N VAL A 223 -29.77 -32.87 -9.01
CA VAL A 223 -29.64 -31.74 -9.93
C VAL A 223 -29.48 -30.43 -9.21
N VAL A 224 -30.27 -30.14 -8.17
CA VAL A 224 -30.17 -28.92 -7.37
C VAL A 224 -28.81 -28.83 -6.65
N ALA A 225 -28.41 -29.91 -5.98
CA ALA A 225 -27.11 -29.95 -5.28
C ALA A 225 -25.95 -29.71 -6.25
N MET A 226 -25.97 -30.35 -7.41
CA MET A 226 -24.96 -30.20 -8.47
C MET A 226 -24.85 -28.77 -8.98
N MET A 227 -25.96 -28.09 -9.26
CA MET A 227 -25.97 -26.69 -9.68
C MET A 227 -25.40 -25.76 -8.62
N VAL A 228 -25.80 -25.94 -7.36
CA VAL A 228 -25.29 -25.13 -6.24
C VAL A 228 -23.80 -25.34 -6.06
N MET A 229 -23.32 -26.59 -6.11
CA MET A 229 -21.90 -26.90 -5.93
C MET A 229 -21.04 -26.38 -7.08
N TRP A 230 -21.51 -26.43 -8.33
CA TRP A 230 -20.78 -25.82 -9.45
C TRP A 230 -20.72 -24.29 -9.31
N SER A 231 -21.81 -23.67 -8.89
CA SER A 231 -21.83 -22.23 -8.60
C SER A 231 -20.86 -21.88 -7.45
N TYR A 232 -20.84 -22.69 -6.39
CA TYR A 232 -19.89 -22.54 -5.28
C TYR A 232 -18.44 -22.62 -5.76
N THR A 233 -18.10 -23.68 -6.51
CA THR A 233 -16.74 -23.88 -7.01
C THR A 233 -16.29 -22.75 -7.94
N GLY A 234 -17.16 -22.32 -8.86
CA GLY A 234 -16.86 -21.21 -9.77
C GLY A 234 -16.63 -19.89 -9.02
N ASN A 235 -17.50 -19.56 -8.07
CA ASN A 235 -17.35 -18.36 -7.23
C ASN A 235 -16.13 -18.44 -6.32
N LEU A 236 -15.83 -19.62 -5.73
CA LEU A 236 -14.66 -19.82 -4.89
C LEU A 236 -13.36 -19.57 -5.66
N VAL A 237 -13.25 -20.16 -6.86
CA VAL A 237 -12.08 -19.94 -7.74
C VAL A 237 -11.94 -18.46 -8.07
N SER A 238 -13.03 -17.78 -8.40
CA SER A 238 -13.00 -16.34 -8.69
C SER A 238 -12.58 -15.49 -7.47
N LEU A 239 -13.10 -15.79 -6.28
CA LEU A 239 -12.75 -15.06 -5.05
C LEU A 239 -11.32 -15.34 -4.59
N LEU A 240 -10.81 -16.55 -4.79
CA LEU A 240 -9.44 -16.89 -4.42
C LEU A 240 -8.42 -16.40 -5.46
N ALA A 241 -8.81 -16.31 -6.74
CA ALA A 241 -7.93 -15.82 -7.81
C ALA A 241 -7.77 -14.29 -7.80
N VAL A 242 -8.80 -13.54 -7.36
CA VAL A 242 -8.83 -12.09 -7.43
C VAL A 242 -9.30 -11.51 -6.09
N ARG A 243 -8.36 -11.03 -5.27
CA ARG A 243 -8.70 -10.26 -4.08
C ARG A 243 -9.01 -8.83 -4.46
N HIS A 244 -10.20 -8.38 -4.12
CA HIS A 244 -10.60 -6.98 -4.20
C HIS A 244 -10.23 -6.28 -2.89
N ILE A 245 -9.25 -5.40 -2.97
CA ILE A 245 -9.02 -4.42 -1.90
C ILE A 245 -10.06 -3.31 -2.08
N PRO A 246 -10.57 -2.71 -0.98
CA PRO A 246 -11.51 -1.60 -1.07
C PRO A 246 -11.03 -0.53 -2.05
N GLN A 247 -11.96 0.21 -2.63
CA GLN A 247 -11.67 1.16 -3.71
C GLN A 247 -10.47 2.02 -3.37
N PRO A 248 -9.45 2.10 -4.27
CA PRO A 248 -8.28 2.93 -4.01
C PRO A 248 -8.69 4.39 -3.91
N LEU A 249 -8.16 5.08 -2.92
CA LEU A 249 -8.38 6.51 -2.76
C LEU A 249 -7.82 7.24 -3.99
N GLN A 250 -8.65 8.01 -4.67
CA GLN A 250 -8.29 8.71 -5.91
C GLN A 250 -8.22 10.22 -5.75
N THR A 251 -8.93 10.76 -4.76
CA THR A 251 -9.03 12.20 -4.52
C THR A 251 -8.62 12.57 -3.10
N LEU A 252 -8.28 13.83 -2.88
CA LEU A 252 -8.03 14.38 -1.54
C LEU A 252 -9.28 14.22 -0.66
N ARG A 253 -10.46 14.35 -1.25
CA ARG A 253 -11.73 14.19 -0.54
C ARG A 253 -11.90 12.76 -0.01
N ASP A 254 -11.55 11.76 -0.83
CA ASP A 254 -11.59 10.36 -0.41
C ASP A 254 -10.64 10.13 0.77
N VAL A 255 -9.43 10.72 0.70
CA VAL A 255 -8.43 10.64 1.77
C VAL A 255 -8.94 11.27 3.07
N ILE A 256 -9.63 12.43 3.00
CA ILE A 256 -10.20 13.11 4.16
C ILE A 256 -11.38 12.33 4.76
N GLN A 257 -12.17 11.65 3.94
CA GLN A 257 -13.34 10.87 4.36
C GLN A 257 -12.98 9.48 4.89
N GLU A 258 -11.76 8.99 4.63
CA GLU A 258 -11.31 7.68 5.09
C GLU A 258 -11.30 7.61 6.63
N SER A 259 -12.12 6.72 7.18
CA SER A 259 -12.32 6.60 8.64
C SER A 259 -11.08 6.07 9.38
N ASN A 260 -10.25 5.28 8.69
CA ASN A 260 -9.09 4.62 9.29
C ASN A 260 -7.80 5.45 9.20
N LEU A 261 -7.83 6.60 8.51
CA LEU A 261 -6.65 7.42 8.33
C LEU A 261 -6.38 8.28 9.57
N LYS A 262 -5.22 8.09 10.21
CA LYS A 262 -4.82 8.83 11.42
C LYS A 262 -4.20 10.18 11.11
N SER A 263 -3.31 10.25 10.11
CA SER A 263 -2.68 11.51 9.75
C SER A 263 -2.17 11.53 8.31
N VAL A 264 -2.02 12.75 7.77
CA VAL A 264 -1.27 13.03 6.55
C VAL A 264 0.10 13.53 6.94
N LYS A 265 1.13 12.76 6.61
CA LYS A 265 2.53 13.17 6.76
C LYS A 265 2.94 13.95 5.52
N SER A 266 3.67 15.03 5.67
CA SER A 266 4.11 15.83 4.53
C SER A 266 5.52 16.36 4.72
N GLY A 267 6.22 16.58 3.60
CA GLY A 267 7.27 17.58 3.55
C GLY A 267 6.66 18.98 3.71
N ASP A 268 7.46 20.03 3.71
CA ASP A 268 7.03 21.41 3.96
C ASP A 268 6.03 21.96 2.88
N LEU A 269 4.87 21.35 2.79
CA LEU A 269 3.75 21.74 1.92
C LEU A 269 2.64 22.36 2.78
N ARG A 270 2.89 23.59 3.25
CA ARG A 270 1.97 24.28 4.18
C ARG A 270 0.59 24.53 3.59
N ASP A 271 0.49 24.69 2.28
CA ASP A 271 -0.76 24.92 1.58
C ASP A 271 -1.71 23.72 1.67
N ILE A 272 -1.17 22.50 1.82
CA ILE A 272 -1.97 21.29 2.05
C ILE A 272 -2.51 21.25 3.48
N ARG A 273 -1.79 21.83 4.43
CA ARG A 273 -2.22 21.85 5.84
C ARG A 273 -3.61 22.48 6.01
N ASP A 274 -3.87 23.55 5.30
CA ASP A 274 -5.13 24.28 5.42
C ASP A 274 -6.29 23.50 4.77
N LEU A 275 -6.00 22.74 3.72
CA LEU A 275 -6.96 21.81 3.10
C LEU A 275 -7.26 20.59 3.98
N VAL A 276 -6.29 20.09 4.72
CA VAL A 276 -6.41 18.91 5.58
C VAL A 276 -7.01 19.26 6.95
N ASN A 277 -6.76 20.46 7.48
CA ASN A 277 -7.27 20.90 8.79
C ASN A 277 -8.80 21.06 8.86
N VAL A 278 -9.49 20.99 7.74
CA VAL A 278 -10.98 20.99 7.68
C VAL A 278 -11.56 19.65 8.14
N GLY A 279 -10.74 18.58 8.24
CA GLY A 279 -11.16 17.23 8.57
C GLY A 279 -10.68 16.74 9.94
N ARG A 280 -10.99 15.46 10.22
CA ARG A 280 -10.57 14.73 11.43
C ARG A 280 -9.08 14.31 11.39
N ILE A 281 -8.39 14.59 10.31
CA ILE A 281 -7.04 14.10 10.01
C ILE A 281 -6.02 15.10 10.51
N LYS A 282 -4.98 14.63 11.20
CA LYS A 282 -3.87 15.47 11.64
C LYS A 282 -2.85 15.65 10.53
N TYR A 283 -2.45 16.87 10.29
CA TYR A 283 -1.32 17.20 9.41
C TYR A 283 -0.02 17.24 10.21
N GLU A 284 0.98 16.47 9.80
CA GLU A 284 2.27 16.42 10.47
C GLU A 284 3.41 16.57 9.46
N VAL A 285 4.41 17.39 9.81
CA VAL A 285 5.61 17.59 9.00
C VAL A 285 6.67 16.56 9.41
N SER A 286 7.26 15.87 8.45
CA SER A 286 8.37 14.96 8.67
C SER A 286 9.58 15.35 7.83
N SER A 287 10.77 15.25 8.40
CA SER A 287 12.04 15.49 7.71
C SER A 287 12.48 14.28 6.88
N ASP A 288 12.22 13.07 7.37
CA ASP A 288 12.55 11.82 6.68
C ASP A 288 11.31 11.18 6.04
N LEU A 289 11.05 11.60 4.81
CA LEU A 289 9.88 11.16 4.05
C LEU A 289 9.96 9.70 3.63
N PHE A 290 11.16 9.17 3.37
CA PHE A 290 11.32 7.79 2.93
C PHE A 290 11.09 6.79 4.05
N HIS A 291 11.61 7.09 5.25
CA HIS A 291 11.35 6.28 6.42
C HIS A 291 9.85 6.28 6.79
N VAL A 292 9.20 7.43 6.75
CA VAL A 292 7.75 7.55 6.98
C VAL A 292 6.94 6.73 5.98
N ALA A 293 7.32 6.76 4.70
CA ALA A 293 6.62 5.98 3.67
C ALA A 293 6.78 4.48 3.90
N ASP A 294 7.98 4.01 4.23
CA ASP A 294 8.24 2.57 4.38
C ASP A 294 7.73 1.98 5.70
N THR A 295 7.50 2.80 6.71
CA THR A 295 6.95 2.37 8.01
C THR A 295 5.47 2.72 8.14
N LEU A 296 5.15 3.98 8.41
CA LEU A 296 3.80 4.43 8.78
C LEU A 296 2.78 4.36 7.63
N VAL A 297 3.22 4.64 6.38
CA VAL A 297 2.30 4.54 5.23
C VAL A 297 2.07 3.08 4.84
N ARG A 298 3.04 2.20 5.06
CA ARG A 298 2.90 0.77 4.81
C ARG A 298 1.80 0.14 5.67
N ASP A 299 1.66 0.55 6.91
CA ASP A 299 0.63 0.07 7.84
C ASP A 299 -0.80 0.46 7.42
N GLY A 300 -0.95 1.37 6.44
CA GLY A 300 -2.24 1.76 5.87
C GLY A 300 -2.94 2.92 6.60
N ASP A 301 -2.57 3.22 7.84
CA ASP A 301 -3.19 4.25 8.70
C ASP A 301 -2.76 5.68 8.34
N HIS A 302 -1.70 5.83 7.53
CA HIS A 302 -1.11 7.11 7.18
C HIS A 302 -1.02 7.29 5.67
N THR A 303 -1.01 8.54 5.24
CA THR A 303 -0.79 8.94 3.85
C THR A 303 0.35 9.96 3.83
N LEU A 304 1.26 9.84 2.87
CA LEU A 304 2.33 10.80 2.67
C LEU A 304 2.00 11.70 1.48
N ALA A 305 2.02 13.01 1.69
CA ALA A 305 1.88 14.03 0.65
C ALA A 305 3.23 14.69 0.38
N THR A 306 3.71 14.65 -0.83
CA THR A 306 4.94 15.34 -1.27
C THR A 306 4.99 15.49 -2.78
N ILE A 307 6.07 16.01 -3.31
CA ILE A 307 6.29 16.21 -4.74
C ILE A 307 6.27 14.87 -5.49
N LYS A 308 5.48 14.77 -6.55
CA LYS A 308 5.15 13.53 -7.28
C LYS A 308 6.39 12.81 -7.81
N ILE A 309 7.36 13.55 -8.35
CA ILE A 309 8.59 12.96 -8.87
C ILE A 309 9.41 12.23 -7.78
N SER A 310 9.42 12.79 -6.55
CA SER A 310 10.07 12.13 -5.40
C SER A 310 9.34 10.85 -4.99
N LEU A 311 8.00 10.84 -5.06
CA LEU A 311 7.19 9.63 -4.83
C LEU A 311 7.46 8.56 -5.87
N ILE A 312 7.54 8.95 -7.15
CA ILE A 312 7.85 8.01 -8.25
C ILE A 312 9.23 7.38 -8.01
N LYS A 313 10.25 8.19 -7.67
CA LYS A 313 11.60 7.69 -7.37
C LYS A 313 11.59 6.72 -6.20
N PHE A 314 10.90 7.05 -5.11
CA PHE A 314 10.76 6.18 -3.94
C PHE A 314 10.12 4.84 -4.30
N ILE A 315 8.96 4.84 -4.97
CA ILE A 315 8.27 3.61 -5.37
C ILE A 315 9.16 2.77 -6.30
N SER A 316 9.85 3.42 -7.23
CA SER A 316 10.73 2.73 -8.18
C SER A 316 11.93 2.07 -7.50
N GLU A 317 12.56 2.73 -6.53
CA GLU A 317 13.66 2.15 -5.76
C GLU A 317 13.21 1.01 -4.87
N LEU A 318 12.08 1.18 -4.20
CA LEU A 318 11.51 0.15 -3.35
C LEU A 318 11.11 -1.09 -4.16
N SER A 319 10.42 -0.89 -5.28
CA SER A 319 10.02 -1.98 -6.16
C SER A 319 11.23 -2.72 -6.76
N ARG A 320 12.32 -1.99 -7.08
CA ARG A 320 13.57 -2.62 -7.55
C ARG A 320 14.21 -3.50 -6.46
N LYS A 321 14.13 -3.08 -5.19
CA LYS A 321 14.68 -3.83 -4.04
C LYS A 321 13.83 -5.04 -3.67
N THR A 322 12.50 -4.88 -3.67
CA THR A 322 11.56 -5.88 -3.15
C THR A 322 10.90 -6.74 -4.21
N GLY A 323 10.96 -6.33 -5.49
CA GLY A 323 10.21 -6.94 -6.59
C GLY A 323 8.70 -6.71 -6.53
N ARG A 324 8.21 -5.90 -5.58
CA ARG A 324 6.78 -5.67 -5.33
C ARG A 324 6.40 -4.20 -5.52
N CYS A 325 5.11 -3.99 -5.84
CA CYS A 325 4.51 -2.66 -5.90
C CYS A 325 3.51 -2.50 -4.75
N ASP A 326 4.02 -2.24 -3.54
CA ASP A 326 3.23 -2.15 -2.32
C ASP A 326 2.46 -0.83 -2.19
N PHE A 327 2.86 0.19 -2.94
CA PHE A 327 2.30 1.53 -2.88
C PHE A 327 1.68 1.95 -4.21
N TYR A 328 0.78 2.93 -4.15
CA TYR A 328 0.26 3.62 -5.32
C TYR A 328 0.19 5.13 -5.08
N ILE A 329 0.27 5.90 -6.15
CA ILE A 329 0.11 7.37 -6.12
C ILE A 329 -1.35 7.66 -6.38
N VAL A 330 -1.96 8.50 -5.53
CA VAL A 330 -3.32 9.01 -5.70
C VAL A 330 -3.43 9.73 -7.03
N ARG A 331 -4.52 9.54 -7.74
CA ARG A 331 -4.70 10.07 -9.11
C ARG A 331 -4.78 11.59 -9.16
N GLU A 332 -5.40 12.19 -8.15
CA GLU A 332 -5.53 13.65 -8.06
C GLU A 332 -4.20 14.30 -7.72
N ASN A 333 -3.84 15.32 -8.48
CA ASN A 333 -2.72 16.20 -8.17
C ASN A 333 -3.23 17.34 -7.30
N LEU A 334 -2.57 17.58 -6.15
CA LEU A 334 -3.05 18.53 -5.16
C LEU A 334 -2.76 19.98 -5.55
N ILE A 335 -1.48 20.28 -5.82
CA ILE A 335 -0.97 21.63 -6.08
C ILE A 335 0.09 21.53 -7.16
N HIS A 336 0.06 22.49 -8.08
CA HIS A 336 1.11 22.66 -9.08
C HIS A 336 2.29 23.41 -8.46
N VAL A 337 3.50 22.90 -8.65
CA VAL A 337 4.72 23.45 -8.06
C VAL A 337 5.76 23.66 -9.13
N SER A 338 6.12 24.93 -9.39
CA SER A 338 7.27 25.27 -10.22
C SER A 338 8.55 25.20 -9.40
N GLN A 339 9.51 24.41 -9.84
CA GLN A 339 10.78 24.23 -9.14
C GLN A 339 11.89 25.02 -9.82
N CYS A 340 12.60 25.83 -9.04
CA CYS A 340 13.63 26.76 -9.50
C CYS A 340 14.87 26.66 -8.62
N MET A 341 16.00 27.15 -9.15
CA MET A 341 17.14 27.55 -8.35
C MET A 341 16.93 28.97 -7.80
N VAL A 342 17.61 29.31 -6.72
CA VAL A 342 17.56 30.63 -6.13
C VAL A 342 18.94 31.25 -6.03
N GLY A 343 19.03 32.56 -6.14
CA GLY A 343 20.25 33.32 -5.94
C GLY A 343 20.05 34.54 -5.06
N GLN A 344 21.14 35.21 -4.72
CA GLN A 344 21.07 36.41 -3.91
C GLN A 344 20.18 37.49 -4.58
N LYS A 345 19.45 38.21 -3.75
CA LYS A 345 18.54 39.27 -4.23
C LYS A 345 19.33 40.36 -4.93
N GLY A 346 18.93 40.68 -6.17
CA GLY A 346 19.57 41.73 -7.00
C GLY A 346 20.91 41.30 -7.62
N ASN A 347 21.32 40.05 -7.51
CA ASN A 347 22.58 39.59 -8.11
C ASN A 347 22.40 39.37 -9.62
N PRO A 348 23.17 40.07 -10.48
CA PRO A 348 23.03 40.02 -11.93
C PRO A 348 23.38 38.64 -12.56
N ILE A 349 24.01 37.72 -11.82
CA ILE A 349 24.27 36.36 -12.32
C ILE A 349 22.97 35.56 -12.47
N VAL A 350 21.94 35.85 -11.66
CA VAL A 350 20.67 35.10 -11.66
C VAL A 350 19.93 35.23 -13.01
N PRO A 351 19.75 36.42 -13.60
CA PRO A 351 19.21 36.55 -14.94
C PRO A 351 20.02 35.86 -16.01
N ALA A 352 21.37 35.90 -15.94
CA ALA A 352 22.23 35.25 -16.91
C ALA A 352 22.12 33.70 -16.83
N MET A 353 22.09 33.16 -15.61
CA MET A 353 21.81 31.74 -15.40
C MET A 353 20.41 31.36 -15.86
N SER A 354 19.39 32.18 -15.55
CA SER A 354 18.01 31.98 -15.99
C SER A 354 17.88 31.76 -17.49
N HIS A 355 18.56 32.58 -18.28
CA HIS A 355 18.52 32.44 -19.73
C HIS A 355 19.11 31.11 -20.22
N ARG A 356 20.23 30.67 -19.64
CA ARG A 356 20.84 29.37 -19.97
C ARG A 356 19.98 28.20 -19.53
N ILE A 357 19.43 28.25 -18.32
CA ILE A 357 18.52 27.25 -17.78
C ILE A 357 17.31 27.10 -18.70
N ARG A 358 16.71 28.24 -19.12
CA ARG A 358 15.59 28.23 -20.05
C ARG A 358 15.89 27.49 -21.35
N ALA A 359 17.02 27.76 -21.98
CA ALA A 359 17.42 27.09 -23.20
C ALA A 359 17.58 25.56 -23.02
N LEU A 360 18.16 25.13 -21.90
CA LEU A 360 18.31 23.71 -21.56
C LEU A 360 16.98 23.03 -21.27
N VAL A 361 16.03 23.73 -20.66
CA VAL A 361 14.67 23.22 -20.37
C VAL A 361 13.86 23.13 -21.66
N GLU A 362 13.86 24.18 -22.49
CA GLU A 362 13.15 24.19 -23.76
C GLU A 362 13.66 23.13 -24.75
N SER A 363 14.94 22.77 -24.67
CA SER A 363 15.52 21.66 -25.44
C SER A 363 15.19 20.26 -24.90
N GLY A 364 14.50 20.15 -23.74
CA GLY A 364 14.14 18.88 -23.10
C GLY A 364 15.29 18.16 -22.39
N LEU A 365 16.49 18.76 -22.31
CA LEU A 365 17.66 18.11 -21.74
C LEU A 365 17.50 17.81 -20.25
N TYR A 366 16.91 18.73 -19.49
CA TYR A 366 16.69 18.50 -18.06
C TYR A 366 15.75 17.32 -17.80
N GLU A 367 14.65 17.23 -18.55
CA GLU A 367 13.70 16.12 -18.44
C GLU A 367 14.36 14.79 -18.82
N TYR A 368 15.17 14.75 -19.87
CA TYR A 368 15.94 13.58 -20.26
C TYR A 368 16.87 13.10 -19.14
N TRP A 369 17.66 14.00 -18.53
CA TRP A 369 18.53 13.64 -17.41
C TRP A 369 17.75 13.14 -16.20
N LEU A 370 16.60 13.75 -15.91
CA LEU A 370 15.77 13.39 -14.79
C LEU A 370 15.14 12.01 -14.97
N MET A 371 14.62 11.72 -16.17
CA MET A 371 14.00 10.42 -16.45
C MET A 371 15.03 9.30 -16.44
N ASN A 372 16.24 9.54 -16.93
CA ASN A 372 17.32 8.56 -16.88
C ASN A 372 17.79 8.25 -15.44
N ASN A 373 17.58 9.16 -14.51
CA ASN A 373 17.94 8.97 -13.08
C ASN A 373 16.85 8.27 -12.27
N ILE A 374 15.68 8.03 -12.84
CA ILE A 374 14.58 7.33 -12.20
C ILE A 374 14.43 5.96 -12.87
N PRO A 375 14.63 4.84 -12.13
CA PRO A 375 14.40 3.51 -12.69
C PRO A 375 12.96 3.41 -13.22
N PHE A 376 12.83 2.97 -14.46
CA PHE A 376 11.53 2.83 -15.10
C PHE A 376 10.85 1.54 -14.62
N ILE A 377 9.74 1.67 -13.89
CA ILE A 377 8.88 0.57 -13.50
C ILE A 377 7.44 0.95 -13.84
N GLU A 378 6.99 0.53 -15.01
CA GLU A 378 5.68 0.91 -15.56
C GLU A 378 4.51 0.45 -14.69
N ASN A 379 4.59 -0.75 -14.15
CA ASN A 379 3.50 -1.37 -13.40
C ASN A 379 3.20 -0.71 -12.04
N CYS A 380 4.18 0.02 -11.46
CA CYS A 380 4.00 0.67 -10.16
C CYS A 380 3.63 2.16 -10.29
N ARG A 381 3.74 2.75 -11.47
CA ARG A 381 3.56 4.20 -11.69
C ARG A 381 2.10 4.60 -11.84
N ARG A 382 1.27 3.72 -12.39
CA ARG A 382 -0.14 4.04 -12.66
C ARG A 382 -0.97 3.92 -11.40
N SER A 383 -1.80 4.94 -11.15
CA SER A 383 -2.85 4.84 -10.13
C SER A 383 -3.85 3.75 -10.55
N PRO A 384 -4.03 2.72 -9.74
CA PRO A 384 -4.94 1.65 -10.10
C PRO A 384 -6.39 2.15 -10.09
N SER A 385 -7.18 1.73 -11.05
CA SER A 385 -8.64 1.93 -11.02
C SER A 385 -9.31 0.95 -10.04
N LYS A 386 -8.73 -0.24 -9.93
CA LYS A 386 -9.06 -1.28 -8.94
C LYS A 386 -7.74 -1.89 -8.47
N ILE A 387 -7.61 -2.12 -7.18
CA ILE A 387 -6.44 -2.84 -6.66
C ILE A 387 -6.78 -4.32 -6.68
N THR A 388 -6.12 -5.06 -7.57
CA THR A 388 -6.19 -6.51 -7.63
C THR A 388 -4.84 -7.06 -7.22
N VAL A 389 -4.79 -7.84 -6.17
CA VAL A 389 -3.58 -8.54 -5.73
C VAL A 389 -3.72 -9.99 -6.13
N MET A 390 -2.85 -10.46 -7.04
CA MET A 390 -2.70 -11.88 -7.35
C MET A 390 -1.62 -12.44 -6.45
N GLU A 391 -2.01 -13.15 -5.42
CA GLU A 391 -1.08 -13.89 -4.58
C GLU A 391 -1.39 -15.39 -4.64
N PRO A 392 -0.36 -16.26 -4.62
CA PRO A 392 -0.59 -17.69 -4.53
C PRO A 392 -1.30 -18.02 -3.21
N LEU A 393 -2.18 -19.04 -3.25
CA LEU A 393 -2.87 -19.54 -2.06
C LEU A 393 -1.83 -20.05 -1.04
N ALA A 394 -1.76 -19.35 0.09
CA ALA A 394 -0.91 -19.75 1.21
C ALA A 394 -1.73 -20.48 2.29
N LEU A 395 -1.06 -21.26 3.12
CA LEU A 395 -1.69 -21.96 4.24
C LEU A 395 -2.40 -20.99 5.21
N THR A 396 -1.88 -19.76 5.31
CA THR A 396 -2.49 -18.68 6.07
C THR A 396 -3.91 -18.30 5.62
N ASN A 397 -4.27 -18.63 4.37
CA ASN A 397 -5.61 -18.35 3.83
C ASN A 397 -6.58 -19.52 4.09
N LEU A 398 -6.06 -20.69 4.43
CA LEU A 398 -6.82 -21.94 4.57
C LEU A 398 -6.93 -22.42 6.01
N TRP A 399 -6.31 -21.73 6.99
CA TRP A 399 -6.30 -22.18 8.37
C TRP A 399 -7.71 -22.30 8.98
N GLY A 400 -8.70 -21.53 8.50
CA GLY A 400 -10.09 -21.66 8.90
C GLY A 400 -10.70 -23.04 8.60
N MET A 401 -10.31 -23.67 7.46
CA MET A 401 -10.68 -25.06 7.15
C MET A 401 -10.04 -26.05 8.13
N CYS A 402 -8.79 -25.81 8.53
CA CYS A 402 -8.10 -26.64 9.52
C CYS A 402 -8.78 -26.55 10.90
N VAL A 403 -9.24 -25.36 11.29
CA VAL A 403 -10.02 -25.17 12.54
C VAL A 403 -11.33 -25.96 12.48
N LEU A 404 -12.06 -25.88 11.38
CA LEU A 404 -13.32 -26.62 11.19
C LEU A 404 -13.10 -28.14 11.28
N LEU A 405 -12.03 -28.64 10.65
CA LEU A 405 -11.62 -30.03 10.75
C LEU A 405 -11.31 -30.45 12.20
N GLY A 406 -10.55 -29.60 12.91
CA GLY A 406 -10.20 -29.83 14.33
C GLY A 406 -11.42 -29.88 15.23
N VAL A 407 -12.37 -28.94 15.05
CA VAL A 407 -13.65 -28.93 15.80
C VAL A 407 -14.46 -30.20 15.50
N GLY A 408 -14.54 -30.62 14.23
CA GLY A 408 -15.19 -31.88 13.86
C GLY A 408 -14.60 -33.11 14.52
N HIS A 409 -13.27 -33.22 14.59
CA HIS A 409 -12.61 -34.31 15.29
C HIS A 409 -12.83 -34.29 16.81
N LEU A 410 -12.83 -33.09 17.41
CA LEU A 410 -13.12 -32.95 18.85
C LEU A 410 -14.56 -33.39 19.18
N LEU A 411 -15.54 -32.99 18.36
CA LEU A 411 -16.93 -33.44 18.52
C LEU A 411 -17.05 -34.96 18.34
N ALA A 412 -16.39 -35.55 17.35
CA ALA A 412 -16.38 -37.00 17.16
C ALA A 412 -15.76 -37.75 18.37
N LEU A 413 -14.68 -37.19 18.91
CA LEU A 413 -14.03 -37.76 20.10
C LEU A 413 -14.92 -37.66 21.36
N LEU A 414 -15.62 -36.53 21.54
CA LEU A 414 -16.57 -36.34 22.62
C LEU A 414 -17.74 -37.33 22.52
N THR A 415 -18.34 -37.49 21.32
CA THR A 415 -19.41 -38.44 21.12
C THR A 415 -18.94 -39.89 21.39
N PHE A 416 -17.75 -40.26 20.93
CA PHE A 416 -17.16 -41.54 21.21
C PHE A 416 -16.92 -41.80 22.70
N CYS A 417 -16.41 -40.81 23.45
CA CYS A 417 -16.26 -40.89 24.90
C CYS A 417 -17.61 -41.04 25.60
N LEU A 418 -18.65 -40.31 25.17
CA LEU A 418 -20.00 -40.43 25.71
C LEU A 418 -20.58 -41.84 25.48
N GLU A 419 -20.42 -42.38 24.27
CA GLU A 419 -20.84 -43.75 23.95
C GLU A 419 -20.14 -44.77 24.84
N LEU A 420 -18.82 -44.65 25.03
CA LEU A 420 -18.08 -45.54 25.95
C LEU A 420 -18.59 -45.42 27.42
N CYS A 421 -18.87 -44.20 27.87
CA CYS A 421 -19.44 -43.98 29.20
C CYS A 421 -20.82 -44.65 29.36
N VAL A 422 -21.70 -44.45 28.37
CA VAL A 422 -23.04 -45.06 28.37
C VAL A 422 -22.96 -46.59 28.39
N VAL A 423 -22.11 -47.18 27.51
CA VAL A 423 -21.91 -48.65 27.45
C VAL A 423 -21.39 -49.19 28.80
N ARG A 424 -20.41 -48.49 29.40
CA ARG A 424 -19.89 -48.91 30.72
C ARG A 424 -20.93 -48.78 31.83
N CYS A 425 -21.73 -47.67 31.82
CA CYS A 425 -22.81 -47.51 32.81
C CYS A 425 -23.92 -48.57 32.67
N VAL A 426 -24.30 -48.93 31.41
CA VAL A 426 -25.29 -49.97 31.12
C VAL A 426 -24.75 -51.36 31.50
N SER A 427 -23.49 -51.67 31.12
CA SER A 427 -22.86 -52.94 31.50
C SER A 427 -22.64 -53.10 32.99
N GLY A 428 -22.32 -51.97 33.70
CA GLY A 428 -22.24 -51.98 35.18
C GLY A 428 -23.59 -52.19 35.84
N ARG A 429 -24.70 -51.72 35.27
CA ARG A 429 -26.05 -52.01 35.77
C ARG A 429 -26.47 -53.47 35.56
N THR A 430 -26.14 -54.04 34.41
CA THR A 430 -26.43 -55.47 34.14
C THR A 430 -25.63 -56.41 35.06
N SER A 431 -24.38 -56.07 35.41
CA SER A 431 -23.57 -56.84 36.35
C SER A 431 -24.12 -56.69 37.80
N LEU A 432 -24.64 -55.57 38.17
CA LEU A 432 -25.27 -55.34 39.51
C LEU A 432 -26.61 -56.08 39.63
N THR A 433 -27.42 -56.13 38.56
CA THR A 433 -28.68 -56.89 38.55
C THR A 433 -28.43 -58.41 38.58
N LEU A 434 -27.39 -58.90 37.91
CA LEU A 434 -26.99 -60.34 38.01
C LEU A 434 -26.41 -60.71 39.38
N ALA A 435 -25.70 -59.79 40.06
CA ALA A 435 -25.19 -60.01 41.41
C ALA A 435 -26.30 -60.01 42.47
N VAL A 436 -27.40 -59.22 42.27
CA VAL A 436 -28.55 -59.20 43.16
C VAL A 436 -29.43 -60.44 42.99
N PHE A 437 -29.50 -61.06 41.81
CA PHE A 437 -30.21 -62.31 41.56
C PHE A 437 -29.48 -63.58 42.02
N HIS A 438 -28.15 -63.53 42.24
CA HIS A 438 -27.35 -64.67 42.74
C HIS A 438 -27.15 -64.64 44.26
N GLY A 439 -27.62 -63.57 44.95
CA GLY A 439 -27.49 -63.43 46.43
C GLY A 439 -28.69 -63.93 47.23
N GLU A 440 -29.75 -64.51 46.60
CA GLU A 440 -30.99 -64.89 47.27
C GLU A 440 -31.26 -66.43 47.32
N ASP A 441 -30.31 -67.28 46.91
CA ASP A 441 -30.50 -68.74 46.88
C ASP A 441 -29.62 -69.55 47.86
N ASP A 442 -28.95 -68.92 48.85
CA ASP A 442 -28.13 -69.62 49.82
C ASP A 442 -28.64 -69.47 51.29
N ASP A 443 -29.94 -69.69 51.57
CA ASP A 443 -30.42 -69.85 52.95
C ASP A 443 -31.69 -70.73 52.97
N HIS A 444 -31.57 -72.01 52.66
CA HIS A 444 -32.44 -73.07 53.18
C HIS A 444 -31.84 -74.42 52.79
N ASP A 445 -31.07 -75.00 53.70
CA ASP A 445 -31.14 -76.43 54.07
C ASP A 445 -30.15 -76.75 55.22
N SER A 446 -30.69 -76.78 56.44
CA SER A 446 -30.16 -77.49 57.54
C SER A 446 -31.35 -78.11 58.29
N TRP A 447 -31.66 -79.38 57.96
CA TRP A 447 -32.07 -80.49 58.82
C TRP A 447 -31.97 -81.80 58.07
#